data_185ad35232eb22c65647962c1cd385c4
#
_entry.id   185ad35232eb22c65647962c1cd385c4
#
_cell.length_a   1.000
_cell.length_b   1.000
_cell.length_c   1.000
_cell.angle_alpha   90.00
_cell.angle_beta   90.00
_cell.angle_gamma   90.00
#
_symmetry.space_group_name_H-M   'P 1'
#
loop_
_entity.id
_entity.type
_entity.pdbx_description
1 polymer ?
#
loop_
_entity_poly.entity_id
_entity_poly.type
_entity_poly.pdbx_seq_one_letter_code
_entity_poly.pdbx_strand_id
1 'polypeptide(L)'
;MILKAVNVTKEFSRSAESKKIFSAVSETNLTLEQGKLSAITGKSGSGKSTLLNIFCGLLKPTAGDIFLDDVKIYDLDDDELSRLRNKNFGVVPQVQSVLKSLSVLENILLPCKLYNLPADLDSVKNLMSVAGIENLADSLPNELSGGELRRMAVVRALILKPAFVFADEPTNDLDEENTEIILKLLRKTADDGAGVLIVSHEVEVKNFADFVFEMKSGILSKNNL
;
A
#
# COMPACT_ATOMS: atom_id res chain seq x y z
N MET A 1 -7.89 14.43 6.00
CA MET A 1 -7.30 14.47 4.63
C MET A 1 -8.09 13.55 3.72
N ILE A 2 -8.17 13.90 2.46
CA ILE A 2 -8.85 13.13 1.41
C ILE A 2 -7.85 12.89 0.28
N LEU A 3 -7.78 11.66 -0.22
CA LEU A 3 -6.98 11.33 -1.40
C LEU A 3 -7.92 10.91 -2.52
N LYS A 4 -7.87 11.63 -3.65
CA LYS A 4 -8.86 11.51 -4.72
C LYS A 4 -8.22 11.29 -6.08
N ALA A 5 -8.67 10.25 -6.79
CA ALA A 5 -8.42 10.07 -8.22
C ALA A 5 -9.56 10.72 -9.02
N VAL A 6 -9.22 11.50 -10.04
CA VAL A 6 -10.17 12.19 -10.92
C VAL A 6 -9.86 11.84 -12.36
N ASN A 7 -10.74 11.11 -13.03
CA ASN A 7 -10.65 10.66 -14.43
C ASN A 7 -9.32 9.97 -14.77
N VAL A 8 -8.78 9.21 -13.80
CA VAL A 8 -7.47 8.56 -13.93
C VAL A 8 -7.54 7.41 -14.92
N THR A 9 -6.59 7.39 -15.88
CA THR A 9 -6.38 6.29 -16.80
C THR A 9 -4.93 5.86 -16.81
N LYS A 10 -4.67 4.59 -17.17
CA LYS A 10 -3.30 4.12 -17.43
C LYS A 10 -3.25 3.17 -18.59
N GLU A 11 -2.44 3.54 -19.56
CA GLU A 11 -2.16 2.75 -20.76
C GLU A 11 -0.69 2.35 -20.81
N PHE A 12 -0.42 1.16 -21.32
CA PHE A 12 0.92 0.64 -21.58
C PHE A 12 1.04 0.19 -23.03
N SER A 13 2.21 0.40 -23.64
CA SER A 13 2.58 -0.21 -24.93
C SER A 13 3.21 -1.57 -24.69
N ARG A 14 2.77 -2.62 -25.40
CA ARG A 14 3.31 -3.98 -25.25
C ARG A 14 4.69 -4.20 -25.86
N SER A 15 5.09 -3.40 -26.83
CA SER A 15 6.46 -3.36 -27.38
C SER A 15 6.69 -2.07 -28.15
N ALA A 16 7.94 -1.66 -28.30
CA ALA A 16 8.33 -0.50 -29.12
C ALA A 16 7.91 -0.65 -30.59
N GLU A 17 7.79 -1.88 -31.10
CA GLU A 17 7.45 -2.20 -32.49
C GLU A 17 5.95 -2.44 -32.71
N SER A 18 5.22 -2.94 -31.70
CA SER A 18 3.77 -3.13 -31.82
C SER A 18 3.04 -1.94 -31.22
N LYS A 19 2.34 -1.16 -32.04
CA LYS A 19 1.42 -0.09 -31.62
C LYS A 19 0.19 -0.61 -30.84
N LYS A 20 0.25 -1.80 -30.24
CA LYS A 20 -0.82 -2.32 -29.40
C LYS A 20 -0.76 -1.69 -28.02
N ILE A 21 -1.55 -0.64 -27.84
CA ILE A 21 -1.83 -0.04 -26.55
C ILE A 21 -2.83 -0.95 -25.80
N PHE A 22 -2.57 -1.15 -24.53
CA PHE A 22 -3.48 -1.86 -23.65
C PHE A 22 -3.79 -0.98 -22.45
N SER A 23 -5.08 -0.82 -22.13
CA SER A 23 -5.52 -0.06 -20.98
C SER A 23 -5.47 -0.94 -19.74
N ALA A 24 -4.57 -0.59 -18.81
CA ALA A 24 -4.47 -1.26 -17.50
C ALA A 24 -5.44 -0.68 -16.49
N VAL A 25 -5.77 0.62 -16.61
CA VAL A 25 -6.78 1.33 -15.81
C VAL A 25 -7.60 2.17 -16.77
N SER A 26 -8.89 1.86 -16.89
CA SER A 26 -9.89 2.67 -17.59
C SER A 26 -10.26 3.87 -16.73
N GLU A 27 -10.93 4.87 -17.30
CA GLU A 27 -11.31 6.08 -16.58
C GLU A 27 -11.92 5.77 -15.21
N THR A 28 -11.20 6.18 -14.17
CA THR A 28 -11.49 5.82 -12.79
C THR A 28 -11.59 7.06 -11.93
N ASN A 29 -12.68 7.14 -11.17
CA ASN A 29 -12.89 8.11 -10.11
C ASN A 29 -13.04 7.35 -8.79
N LEU A 30 -12.17 7.65 -7.81
CA LEU A 30 -12.20 7.00 -6.49
C LEU A 30 -11.70 7.97 -5.44
N THR A 31 -12.41 8.01 -4.31
CA THR A 31 -12.01 8.81 -3.15
C THR A 31 -11.67 7.88 -2.00
N LEU A 32 -10.52 8.12 -1.37
CA LEU A 32 -10.10 7.46 -0.14
C LEU A 32 -10.14 8.48 1.00
N GLU A 33 -10.72 8.08 2.11
CA GLU A 33 -10.92 8.93 3.29
C GLU A 33 -10.12 8.38 4.47
N GLN A 34 -9.60 9.27 5.30
CA GLN A 34 -9.00 8.87 6.58
C GLN A 34 -10.04 8.20 7.48
N GLY A 35 -9.60 7.22 8.28
CA GLY A 35 -10.48 6.44 9.15
C GLY A 35 -11.27 5.35 8.42
N LYS A 36 -11.00 5.12 7.12
CA LYS A 36 -11.70 4.12 6.31
C LYS A 36 -10.75 3.13 5.66
N LEU A 37 -11.19 1.87 5.62
CA LEU A 37 -10.53 0.82 4.86
C LEU A 37 -11.32 0.52 3.59
N SER A 38 -10.68 0.71 2.44
CA SER A 38 -11.20 0.36 1.11
C SER A 38 -10.49 -0.88 0.58
N ALA A 39 -11.24 -1.83 0.03
CA ALA A 39 -10.70 -3.00 -0.63
C ALA A 39 -11.03 -2.99 -2.13
N ILE A 40 -10.03 -3.21 -2.98
CA ILE A 40 -10.23 -3.47 -4.40
C ILE A 40 -9.91 -4.93 -4.66
N THR A 41 -10.91 -5.71 -5.05
CA THR A 41 -10.75 -7.13 -5.39
C THR A 41 -10.80 -7.35 -6.90
N GLY A 42 -10.27 -8.47 -7.37
CA GLY A 42 -10.31 -8.84 -8.78
C GLY A 42 -9.21 -9.82 -9.16
N LYS A 43 -9.33 -10.43 -10.34
CA LYS A 43 -8.36 -11.41 -10.85
C LYS A 43 -6.96 -10.80 -11.03
N SER A 44 -5.91 -11.63 -11.02
CA SER A 44 -4.57 -11.20 -11.38
C SER A 44 -4.57 -10.55 -12.78
N GLY A 45 -3.81 -9.46 -12.95
CA GLY A 45 -3.75 -8.70 -14.20
C GLY A 45 -4.96 -7.80 -14.48
N SER A 46 -5.91 -7.63 -13.54
CA SER A 46 -7.07 -6.73 -13.75
C SER A 46 -6.75 -5.25 -13.63
N GLY A 47 -5.54 -4.86 -13.17
CA GLY A 47 -5.10 -3.46 -13.04
C GLY A 47 -5.02 -2.93 -11.61
N LYS A 48 -5.32 -3.73 -10.58
CA LYS A 48 -5.35 -3.34 -9.16
C LYS A 48 -4.05 -2.69 -8.68
N SER A 49 -2.93 -3.40 -8.83
CA SER A 49 -1.60 -2.90 -8.44
C SER A 49 -1.20 -1.64 -9.22
N THR A 50 -1.62 -1.55 -10.49
CA THR A 50 -1.42 -0.35 -11.32
C THR A 50 -2.16 0.85 -10.71
N LEU A 51 -3.43 0.68 -10.36
CA LEU A 51 -4.22 1.74 -9.75
C LEU A 51 -3.67 2.13 -8.37
N LEU A 52 -3.29 1.15 -7.53
CA LEU A 52 -2.66 1.40 -6.23
C LEU A 52 -1.36 2.21 -6.40
N ASN A 53 -0.48 1.82 -7.34
CA ASN A 53 0.78 2.53 -7.60
C ASN A 53 0.57 3.97 -8.10
N ILE A 54 -0.54 4.23 -8.78
CA ILE A 54 -0.93 5.59 -9.16
C ILE A 54 -1.36 6.38 -7.92
N PHE A 55 -2.17 5.82 -7.04
CA PHE A 55 -2.60 6.48 -5.81
C PHE A 55 -1.45 6.85 -4.89
N CYS A 56 -0.47 5.96 -4.74
CA CYS A 56 0.67 6.21 -3.84
C CYS A 56 1.83 7.01 -4.50
N GLY A 57 1.62 7.56 -5.70
CA GLY A 57 2.60 8.42 -6.36
C GLY A 57 3.83 7.69 -6.90
N LEU A 58 3.76 6.37 -7.13
CA LEU A 58 4.83 5.54 -7.70
C LEU A 58 4.73 5.40 -9.21
N LEU A 59 3.55 5.62 -9.78
CA LEU A 59 3.30 5.48 -11.21
C LEU A 59 2.42 6.63 -11.72
N LYS A 60 2.96 7.48 -12.59
CA LYS A 60 2.20 8.58 -13.18
C LYS A 60 1.08 8.04 -14.08
N PRO A 61 -0.17 8.54 -13.97
CA PRO A 61 -1.26 8.19 -14.87
C PRO A 61 -0.99 8.63 -16.30
N THR A 62 -1.70 8.05 -17.28
CA THR A 62 -1.68 8.51 -18.68
C THR A 62 -2.53 9.76 -18.86
N ALA A 63 -3.68 9.81 -18.18
CA ALA A 63 -4.53 10.98 -18.08
C ALA A 63 -5.23 11.01 -16.71
N GLY A 64 -5.81 12.16 -16.36
CA GLY A 64 -6.42 12.39 -15.06
C GLY A 64 -5.39 12.74 -13.98
N ASP A 65 -5.87 12.98 -12.76
CA ASP A 65 -5.06 13.50 -11.66
C ASP A 65 -5.33 12.79 -10.35
N ILE A 66 -4.31 12.76 -9.47
CA ILE A 66 -4.45 12.40 -8.06
C ILE A 66 -4.30 13.66 -7.21
N PHE A 67 -5.25 13.87 -6.31
CA PHE A 67 -5.25 14.98 -5.37
C PHE A 67 -5.10 14.47 -3.93
N LEU A 68 -4.16 15.02 -3.19
CA LEU A 68 -4.11 14.94 -1.74
C LEU A 68 -4.65 16.26 -1.20
N ASP A 69 -5.88 16.26 -0.69
CA ASP A 69 -6.69 17.46 -0.46
C ASP A 69 -6.73 18.33 -1.73
N ASP A 70 -6.13 19.53 -1.72
CA ASP A 70 -6.09 20.45 -2.86
C ASP A 70 -4.80 20.33 -3.71
N VAL A 71 -3.87 19.43 -3.33
CA VAL A 71 -2.56 19.29 -3.99
C VAL A 71 -2.62 18.21 -5.07
N LYS A 72 -2.37 18.58 -6.33
CA LYS A 72 -2.12 17.63 -7.42
C LYS A 72 -0.74 17.01 -7.25
N ILE A 73 -0.67 15.73 -6.87
CA ILE A 73 0.61 15.11 -6.50
C ILE A 73 1.56 14.93 -7.69
N TYR A 74 1.05 14.84 -8.92
CA TYR A 74 1.86 14.68 -10.12
C TYR A 74 2.28 15.98 -10.81
N ASP A 75 1.89 17.15 -10.26
CA ASP A 75 2.42 18.47 -10.62
C ASP A 75 3.66 18.84 -9.79
N LEU A 76 3.92 18.09 -8.70
CA LEU A 76 5.10 18.24 -7.87
C LEU A 76 6.35 17.71 -8.59
N ASP A 77 7.51 18.28 -8.31
CA ASP A 77 8.77 17.69 -8.72
C ASP A 77 9.11 16.40 -7.96
N ASP A 78 10.14 15.67 -8.38
CA ASP A 78 10.50 14.36 -7.81
C ASP A 78 10.86 14.45 -6.31
N ASP A 79 11.52 15.52 -5.89
CA ASP A 79 11.91 15.74 -4.50
C ASP A 79 10.70 16.06 -3.63
N GLU A 80 9.82 16.93 -4.10
CA GLU A 80 8.57 17.30 -3.43
C GLU A 80 7.63 16.09 -3.30
N LEU A 81 7.44 15.34 -4.39
CA LEU A 81 6.64 14.14 -4.41
C LEU A 81 7.20 13.05 -3.48
N SER A 82 8.53 12.91 -3.45
CA SER A 82 9.20 11.96 -2.55
C SER A 82 8.99 12.32 -1.09
N ARG A 83 9.11 13.60 -0.72
CA ARG A 83 8.83 14.08 0.63
C ARG A 83 7.35 13.93 1.00
N LEU A 84 6.43 14.23 0.07
CA LEU A 84 5.01 14.04 0.27
C LEU A 84 4.68 12.56 0.56
N ARG A 85 5.25 11.63 -0.24
CA ARG A 85 5.09 10.18 -0.02
C ARG A 85 5.59 9.77 1.34
N ASN A 86 6.83 10.12 1.69
CA ASN A 86 7.41 9.72 2.97
C ASN A 86 6.60 10.22 4.18
N LYS A 87 6.06 11.44 4.08
CA LYS A 87 5.29 12.06 5.17
C LYS A 87 3.88 11.47 5.31
N ASN A 88 3.23 11.13 4.19
CA ASN A 88 1.80 10.86 4.20
C ASN A 88 1.44 9.42 3.83
N PHE A 89 2.33 8.66 3.18
CA PHE A 89 2.01 7.38 2.58
C PHE A 89 2.86 6.25 3.17
N GLY A 90 2.20 5.19 3.64
CA GLY A 90 2.80 3.90 3.95
C GLY A 90 2.51 2.93 2.82
N VAL A 91 3.54 2.27 2.27
CA VAL A 91 3.35 1.33 1.16
C VAL A 91 3.84 -0.05 1.56
N VAL A 92 2.97 -1.04 1.45
CA VAL A 92 3.26 -2.48 1.57
C VAL A 92 3.25 -3.05 0.15
N PRO A 93 4.42 -3.25 -0.48
CA PRO A 93 4.48 -3.74 -1.87
C PRO A 93 4.20 -5.23 -1.96
N GLN A 94 3.74 -5.70 -3.12
CA GLN A 94 3.52 -7.11 -3.40
C GLN A 94 4.80 -7.93 -3.25
N VAL A 95 5.90 -7.45 -3.84
CA VAL A 95 7.22 -8.10 -3.73
C VAL A 95 7.92 -7.58 -2.48
N GLN A 96 8.46 -8.49 -1.68
CA GLN A 96 9.20 -8.15 -0.48
C GLN A 96 10.46 -7.35 -0.83
N SER A 97 10.45 -6.07 -0.49
CA SER A 97 11.58 -5.16 -0.65
C SER A 97 12.34 -5.02 0.67
N VAL A 98 13.22 -6.00 0.96
CA VAL A 98 14.02 -6.02 2.19
C VAL A 98 15.49 -5.84 1.87
N LEU A 99 16.22 -5.12 2.72
CA LEU A 99 17.68 -5.04 2.66
C LEU A 99 18.25 -6.20 3.49
N LYS A 100 18.79 -7.20 2.79
CA LYS A 100 19.26 -8.46 3.41
C LYS A 100 20.42 -8.29 4.40
N SER A 101 21.16 -7.19 4.30
CA SER A 101 22.28 -6.83 5.18
C SER A 101 21.88 -6.09 6.44
N LEU A 102 20.61 -5.74 6.58
CA LEU A 102 20.06 -5.04 7.74
C LEU A 102 19.19 -5.99 8.55
N SER A 103 19.21 -5.84 9.89
CA SER A 103 18.31 -6.56 10.77
C SER A 103 16.84 -6.20 10.51
N VAL A 104 15.90 -6.93 11.10
CA VAL A 104 14.46 -6.63 11.06
C VAL A 104 14.20 -5.22 11.56
N LEU A 105 14.73 -4.85 12.73
CA LEU A 105 14.56 -3.52 13.30
C LEU A 105 15.15 -2.44 12.39
N GLU A 106 16.32 -2.67 11.82
CA GLU A 106 16.95 -1.72 10.91
C GLU A 106 16.16 -1.54 9.61
N ASN A 107 15.59 -2.62 9.05
CA ASN A 107 14.69 -2.57 7.90
C ASN A 107 13.41 -1.76 8.22
N ILE A 108 12.83 -1.97 9.41
CA ILE A 108 11.67 -1.22 9.88
C ILE A 108 12.01 0.28 10.00
N LEU A 109 13.16 0.62 10.56
CA LEU A 109 13.58 2.01 10.79
C LEU A 109 14.08 2.73 9.52
N LEU A 110 14.18 2.03 8.39
CA LEU A 110 14.74 2.58 7.16
C LEU A 110 14.06 3.88 6.69
N PRO A 111 12.71 4.02 6.70
CA PRO A 111 12.06 5.27 6.34
C PRO A 111 12.47 6.46 7.21
N CYS A 112 12.69 6.25 8.51
CA CYS A 112 13.17 7.28 9.42
C CYS A 112 14.62 7.68 9.08
N LYS A 113 15.49 6.69 8.86
CA LYS A 113 16.91 6.91 8.54
C LYS A 113 17.11 7.67 7.23
N LEU A 114 16.35 7.31 6.17
CA LEU A 114 16.48 7.91 4.84
C LEU A 114 16.13 9.41 4.81
N TYR A 115 15.23 9.85 5.69
CA TYR A 115 14.77 11.24 5.73
C TYR A 115 15.23 11.98 7.00
N ASN A 116 16.15 11.42 7.77
CA ASN A 116 16.67 11.96 9.02
C ASN A 116 15.55 12.34 10.02
N LEU A 117 14.51 11.49 10.09
CA LEU A 117 13.39 11.66 11.02
C LEU A 117 13.67 10.92 12.33
N PRO A 118 13.25 11.47 13.49
CA PRO A 118 13.33 10.75 14.74
C PRO A 118 12.42 9.52 14.72
N ALA A 119 12.92 8.39 15.23
CA ALA A 119 12.13 7.18 15.40
C ALA A 119 11.55 7.14 16.83
N ASP A 120 10.25 6.93 16.93
CA ASP A 120 9.57 6.61 18.20
C ASP A 120 9.74 5.11 18.47
N LEU A 121 10.82 4.75 19.18
CA LEU A 121 11.18 3.34 19.43
C LEU A 121 10.12 2.60 20.25
N ASP A 122 9.38 3.26 21.12
CA ASP A 122 8.31 2.63 21.88
C ASP A 122 7.12 2.29 20.97
N SER A 123 6.75 3.19 20.06
CA SER A 123 5.77 2.89 19.01
C SER A 123 6.22 1.76 18.09
N VAL A 124 7.50 1.72 17.71
CA VAL A 124 8.05 0.63 16.87
C VAL A 124 7.95 -0.71 17.59
N LYS A 125 8.38 -0.80 18.85
CA LYS A 125 8.28 -2.02 19.67
C LYS A 125 6.83 -2.49 19.80
N ASN A 126 5.91 -1.57 20.08
CA ASN A 126 4.49 -1.90 20.17
C ASN A 126 3.94 -2.45 18.84
N LEU A 127 4.27 -1.83 17.71
CA LEU A 127 3.86 -2.33 16.38
C LEU A 127 4.45 -3.72 16.09
N MET A 128 5.73 -3.95 16.44
CA MET A 128 6.38 -5.25 16.29
C MET A 128 5.72 -6.32 17.18
N SER A 129 5.36 -5.97 18.40
CA SER A 129 4.67 -6.86 19.34
C SER A 129 3.28 -7.24 18.82
N VAL A 130 2.48 -6.25 18.36
CA VAL A 130 1.16 -6.50 17.75
C VAL A 130 1.27 -7.35 16.49
N ALA A 131 2.34 -7.17 15.71
CA ALA A 131 2.63 -7.99 14.54
C ALA A 131 3.24 -9.36 14.87
N GLY A 132 3.54 -9.67 16.14
CA GLY A 132 4.14 -10.93 16.57
C GLY A 132 5.57 -11.16 16.06
N ILE A 133 6.36 -10.07 15.90
CA ILE A 133 7.76 -10.12 15.42
C ILE A 133 8.74 -9.40 16.35
N GLU A 134 8.35 -9.08 17.57
CA GLU A 134 9.19 -8.35 18.53
C GLU A 134 10.51 -9.10 18.82
N ASN A 135 10.42 -10.42 18.99
CA ASN A 135 11.58 -11.28 19.28
C ASN A 135 12.56 -11.42 18.10
N LEU A 136 12.20 -10.92 16.90
CA LEU A 136 12.99 -11.01 15.69
C LEU A 136 13.75 -9.71 15.38
N ALA A 137 13.75 -8.74 16.29
CA ALA A 137 14.32 -7.40 16.06
C ALA A 137 15.75 -7.43 15.51
N ASP A 138 16.59 -8.32 16.05
CA ASP A 138 18.00 -8.45 15.71
C ASP A 138 18.27 -9.49 14.62
N SER A 139 17.25 -10.27 14.19
CA SER A 139 17.37 -11.30 13.16
C SER A 139 17.59 -10.67 11.78
N LEU A 140 18.26 -11.40 10.90
CA LEU A 140 18.42 -11.02 9.48
C LEU A 140 17.24 -11.55 8.65
N PRO A 141 16.87 -10.88 7.53
CA PRO A 141 15.74 -11.30 6.70
C PRO A 141 15.78 -12.74 6.17
N ASN A 142 16.98 -13.33 6.01
CA ASN A 142 17.15 -14.71 5.58
C ASN A 142 16.84 -15.76 6.66
N GLU A 143 16.64 -15.32 7.90
CA GLU A 143 16.27 -16.16 9.04
C GLU A 143 14.75 -16.18 9.26
N LEU A 144 13.99 -15.32 8.54
CA LEU A 144 12.55 -15.17 8.68
C LEU A 144 11.77 -16.02 7.67
N SER A 145 10.62 -16.51 8.13
CA SER A 145 9.58 -17.07 7.24
C SER A 145 8.96 -15.99 6.33
N GLY A 146 8.27 -16.41 5.27
CA GLY A 146 7.55 -15.49 4.38
C GLY A 146 6.53 -14.60 5.10
N GLY A 147 5.81 -15.19 6.07
CA GLY A 147 4.84 -14.47 6.91
C GLY A 147 5.48 -13.42 7.81
N GLU A 148 6.61 -13.74 8.45
CA GLU A 148 7.36 -12.79 9.28
C GLU A 148 7.93 -11.64 8.46
N LEU A 149 8.46 -11.92 7.27
CA LEU A 149 8.91 -10.88 6.33
C LEU A 149 7.76 -9.97 5.89
N ARG A 150 6.56 -10.53 5.67
CA ARG A 150 5.38 -9.75 5.31
C ARG A 150 4.94 -8.87 6.46
N ARG A 151 4.89 -9.39 7.70
CA ARG A 151 4.57 -8.62 8.89
C ARG A 151 5.57 -7.49 9.14
N MET A 152 6.88 -7.76 8.97
CA MET A 152 7.91 -6.72 9.01
C MET A 152 7.67 -5.61 7.96
N ALA A 153 7.30 -5.96 6.73
CA ALA A 153 7.01 -4.98 5.68
C ALA A 153 5.79 -4.11 6.02
N VAL A 154 4.76 -4.68 6.64
CA VAL A 154 3.60 -3.93 7.15
C VAL A 154 4.02 -2.98 8.26
N VAL A 155 4.76 -3.46 9.28
CA VAL A 155 5.26 -2.61 10.38
C VAL A 155 6.09 -1.45 9.84
N ARG A 156 7.00 -1.72 8.89
CA ARG A 156 7.81 -0.67 8.23
C ARG A 156 6.95 0.40 7.55
N ALA A 157 5.84 0.02 6.94
CA ALA A 157 4.94 0.97 6.28
C ALA A 157 4.19 1.86 7.29
N LEU A 158 4.03 1.42 8.55
CA LEU A 158 3.22 2.08 9.57
C LEU A 158 4.02 2.96 10.54
N ILE A 159 5.35 2.80 10.60
CA ILE A 159 6.15 3.43 11.68
C ILE A 159 6.10 4.97 11.67
N LEU A 160 5.92 5.59 10.51
CA LEU A 160 5.78 7.06 10.38
C LEU A 160 4.36 7.55 10.60
N LYS A 161 3.43 6.68 11.02
CA LYS A 161 2.01 7.00 11.24
C LYS A 161 1.41 7.71 10.01
N PRO A 162 1.46 7.09 8.82
CA PRO A 162 1.06 7.74 7.58
C PRO A 162 -0.43 8.08 7.58
N ALA A 163 -0.79 9.14 6.84
CA ALA A 163 -2.19 9.50 6.63
C ALA A 163 -2.94 8.48 5.76
N PHE A 164 -2.23 7.83 4.83
CA PHE A 164 -2.77 6.76 3.98
C PHE A 164 -1.82 5.57 3.90
N VAL A 165 -2.38 4.36 3.91
CA VAL A 165 -1.66 3.09 3.74
C VAL A 165 -2.15 2.38 2.49
N PHE A 166 -1.22 1.93 1.66
CA PHE A 166 -1.46 1.19 0.43
C PHE A 166 -0.85 -0.19 0.55
N ALA A 167 -1.66 -1.24 0.48
CA ALA A 167 -1.20 -2.61 0.62
C ALA A 167 -1.55 -3.41 -0.65
N ASP A 168 -0.51 -3.84 -1.36
CA ASP A 168 -0.62 -4.64 -2.58
C ASP A 168 -0.44 -6.12 -2.23
N GLU A 169 -1.54 -6.90 -2.34
CA GLU A 169 -1.61 -8.33 -2.04
C GLU A 169 -0.93 -8.66 -0.68
N PRO A 170 -1.33 -7.98 0.43
CA PRO A 170 -0.59 -8.07 1.70
C PRO A 170 -0.64 -9.45 2.35
N THR A 171 -1.59 -10.29 1.95
CA THR A 171 -1.84 -11.62 2.53
C THR A 171 -1.49 -12.76 1.59
N ASN A 172 -1.05 -12.46 0.37
CA ASN A 172 -0.74 -13.50 -0.63
C ASN A 172 0.31 -14.50 -0.13
N ASP A 173 0.06 -15.78 -0.37
CA ASP A 173 0.90 -16.92 0.03
C ASP A 173 1.09 -17.07 1.56
N LEU A 174 0.16 -16.54 2.37
CA LEU A 174 0.15 -16.68 3.82
C LEU A 174 -0.88 -17.72 4.28
N ASP A 175 -0.62 -18.32 5.43
CA ASP A 175 -1.60 -19.10 6.16
C ASP A 175 -2.68 -18.21 6.79
N GLU A 176 -3.75 -18.84 7.29
CA GLU A 176 -4.90 -18.15 7.85
C GLU A 176 -4.53 -17.27 9.05
N GLU A 177 -3.64 -17.76 9.94
CA GLU A 177 -3.21 -17.03 11.13
C GLU A 177 -2.44 -15.75 10.75
N ASN A 178 -1.46 -15.85 9.84
CA ASN A 178 -0.70 -14.70 9.37
C ASN A 178 -1.57 -13.70 8.60
N THR A 179 -2.52 -14.20 7.79
CA THR A 179 -3.52 -13.39 7.10
C THR A 179 -4.34 -12.56 8.07
N GLU A 180 -4.88 -13.20 9.12
CA GLU A 180 -5.71 -12.52 10.12
C GLU A 180 -4.92 -11.44 10.88
N ILE A 181 -3.67 -11.72 11.28
CA ILE A 181 -2.81 -10.75 11.97
C ILE A 181 -2.63 -9.49 11.11
N ILE A 182 -2.31 -9.66 9.83
CA ILE A 182 -2.09 -8.52 8.91
C ILE A 182 -3.37 -7.73 8.68
N LEU A 183 -4.49 -8.40 8.42
CA LEU A 183 -5.76 -7.71 8.16
C LEU A 183 -6.26 -6.97 9.40
N LYS A 184 -6.13 -7.55 10.61
CA LYS A 184 -6.43 -6.87 11.88
C LYS A 184 -5.54 -5.65 12.10
N LEU A 185 -4.24 -5.74 11.78
CA LEU A 185 -3.31 -4.62 11.93
C LEU A 185 -3.67 -3.47 10.98
N LEU A 186 -4.00 -3.77 9.71
CA LEU A 186 -4.44 -2.78 8.74
C LEU A 186 -5.81 -2.18 9.10
N ARG A 187 -6.76 -2.99 9.61
CA ARG A 187 -8.05 -2.50 10.10
C ARG A 187 -7.86 -1.54 11.28
N LYS A 188 -7.07 -1.97 12.27
CA LYS A 188 -6.73 -1.12 13.42
C LYS A 188 -6.08 0.21 12.98
N THR A 189 -5.20 0.16 11.99
CA THR A 189 -4.58 1.38 11.43
C THR A 189 -5.62 2.33 10.85
N ALA A 190 -6.66 1.81 10.19
CA ALA A 190 -7.77 2.63 9.72
C ALA A 190 -8.61 3.18 10.87
N ASP A 191 -8.92 2.36 11.89
CA ASP A 191 -9.66 2.80 13.08
C ASP A 191 -8.90 3.88 13.86
N ASP A 192 -7.58 3.83 13.86
CA ASP A 192 -6.69 4.82 14.46
C ASP A 192 -6.57 6.12 13.60
N GLY A 193 -7.26 6.19 12.45
CA GLY A 193 -7.45 7.41 11.67
C GLY A 193 -6.75 7.47 10.32
N ALA A 194 -5.97 6.46 9.91
CA ALA A 194 -5.40 6.42 8.56
C ALA A 194 -6.46 6.00 7.50
N GLY A 195 -6.33 6.46 6.27
CA GLY A 195 -7.04 5.86 5.14
C GLY A 195 -6.29 4.63 4.64
N VAL A 196 -6.94 3.49 4.52
CA VAL A 196 -6.28 2.24 4.07
C VAL A 196 -6.87 1.77 2.75
N LEU A 197 -6.01 1.50 1.77
CA LEU A 197 -6.37 0.84 0.52
C LEU A 197 -5.65 -0.49 0.42
N ILE A 198 -6.43 -1.57 0.38
CA ILE A 198 -5.92 -2.93 0.12
C ILE A 198 -6.34 -3.34 -1.28
N VAL A 199 -5.41 -3.84 -2.08
CA VAL A 199 -5.75 -4.54 -3.32
C VAL A 199 -5.40 -6.01 -3.15
N SER A 200 -6.36 -6.90 -3.47
CA SER A 200 -6.19 -8.34 -3.31
C SER A 200 -7.09 -9.12 -4.27
N HIS A 201 -6.74 -10.37 -4.53
CA HIS A 201 -7.62 -11.34 -5.17
C HIS A 201 -8.36 -12.22 -4.15
N GLU A 202 -8.03 -12.12 -2.87
CA GLU A 202 -8.64 -12.87 -1.77
C GLU A 202 -9.94 -12.23 -1.30
N VAL A 203 -10.91 -13.08 -0.93
CA VAL A 203 -12.26 -12.65 -0.56
C VAL A 203 -12.30 -12.16 0.90
N GLU A 204 -11.42 -12.68 1.74
CA GLU A 204 -11.34 -12.42 3.19
C GLU A 204 -11.14 -10.94 3.50
N VAL A 205 -10.43 -10.22 2.65
CA VAL A 205 -10.18 -8.77 2.79
C VAL A 205 -11.48 -7.96 2.87
N LYS A 206 -12.56 -8.45 2.24
CA LYS A 206 -13.87 -7.79 2.24
C LYS A 206 -14.48 -7.67 3.63
N ASN A 207 -14.21 -8.65 4.52
CA ASN A 207 -14.76 -8.68 5.87
C ASN A 207 -14.20 -7.57 6.77
N PHE A 208 -13.08 -6.96 6.38
CA PHE A 208 -12.41 -5.90 7.12
C PHE A 208 -12.66 -4.50 6.52
N ALA A 209 -13.26 -4.42 5.32
CA ALA A 209 -13.39 -3.19 4.55
C ALA A 209 -14.70 -2.45 4.81
N ASP A 210 -14.63 -1.12 4.91
CA ASP A 210 -15.80 -0.24 4.89
C ASP A 210 -16.37 -0.10 3.47
N PHE A 211 -15.49 -0.14 2.46
CA PHE A 211 -15.87 -0.03 1.06
C PHE A 211 -15.21 -1.14 0.23
N VAL A 212 -15.99 -1.82 -0.57
CA VAL A 212 -15.50 -2.87 -1.46
C VAL A 212 -15.74 -2.48 -2.91
N PHE A 213 -14.68 -2.59 -3.70
CA PHE A 213 -14.70 -2.38 -5.14
C PHE A 213 -14.24 -3.66 -5.84
N GLU A 214 -14.69 -3.85 -7.07
CA GLU A 214 -14.22 -4.92 -7.94
C GLU A 214 -13.54 -4.31 -9.18
N MET A 215 -12.38 -4.85 -9.53
CA MET A 215 -11.67 -4.44 -10.74
C MET A 215 -11.64 -5.57 -11.75
N LYS A 216 -12.21 -5.32 -12.94
CA LYS A 216 -12.27 -6.25 -14.07
C LYS A 216 -11.72 -5.58 -15.33
N SER A 217 -10.63 -6.11 -15.88
CA SER A 217 -10.04 -5.63 -17.15
C SER A 217 -9.87 -4.11 -17.18
N GLY A 218 -9.31 -3.53 -16.11
CA GLY A 218 -9.08 -2.09 -15.99
C GLY A 218 -10.26 -1.26 -15.52
N ILE A 219 -11.46 -1.82 -15.43
CA ILE A 219 -12.68 -1.10 -15.02
C ILE A 219 -12.93 -1.34 -13.53
N LEU A 220 -13.01 -0.25 -12.76
CA LEU A 220 -13.37 -0.27 -11.35
C LEU A 220 -14.89 -0.10 -11.18
N SER A 221 -15.51 -0.96 -10.41
CA SER A 221 -16.93 -0.87 -10.04
C SER A 221 -17.10 -0.99 -8.52
N LYS A 222 -18.03 -0.23 -7.94
CA LYS A 222 -18.37 -0.36 -6.53
C LYS A 222 -19.24 -1.61 -6.36
N ASN A 223 -18.83 -2.53 -5.48
CA ASN A 223 -19.69 -3.61 -5.03
C ASN A 223 -20.61 -3.06 -3.93
N ASN A 224 -21.91 -3.10 -4.17
CA ASN A 224 -22.86 -2.92 -3.07
C ASN A 224 -22.82 -4.21 -2.24
N LEU A 225 -22.33 -4.12 -1.02
CA LEU A 225 -22.45 -5.17 0.00
C LEU A 225 -23.91 -5.42 0.33
#